data_7afd6e5fc169433a939268e7e5505fb2
#
_entry.id   7afd6e5fc169433a939268e7e5505fb2
#
_cell.length_a   1.000
_cell.length_b   1.000
_cell.length_c   1.000
_cell.angle_alpha   90.00
_cell.angle_beta   90.00
_cell.angle_gamma   90.00
#
_symmetry.space_group_name_H-M   'P 1'
#
loop_
_entity.id
_entity.type
_entity.pdbx_description
1 polymer ?
#
loop_
_entity_poly.entity_id
_entity_poly.type
_entity_poly.pdbx_seq_one_letter_code
_entity_poly.pdbx_strand_id
1 'polypeptide(L)'
;MKAKKIAALCLASVLLLSGCGGKTVDGKSVVASTSEGNVYADDVYNTLISTSAGKSAAFQYVLDQLINKQYPVTSDMKDNASDMLDSIKNSYKSQYGEDSYEKQFKSDLKSAGYESESEYKKKLVYSLQYAELVKRYVKTHYDTVFDDYYKVSTPRVISMIKISTSDISNPTDAEKEKLEEVKELLKDGKSFGDVAKNYSDDSNTKSAKGSLGVVDKTSNLTSSYGNAINESAFSLTEGQTSDVLTGTDGYYILKCTSTNKEKIKKKLKNITIQSPLLTYDDNIIYLAFNTYDIEYKDAKVKKAVKEAVKEGLKARAEERK
;
A
#
# COMPACT_ATOMS: atom_id res chain seq x y z
N MET A 1 10.91 13.52 -11.61
CA MET A 1 9.65 12.88 -11.22
C MET A 1 9.42 11.66 -12.09
N LYS A 2 9.76 10.46 -11.64
CA LYS A 2 9.40 9.21 -12.33
C LYS A 2 8.16 8.68 -11.61
N ALA A 3 7.00 8.92 -12.21
CA ALA A 3 5.75 8.28 -11.80
C ALA A 3 5.99 6.77 -11.82
N LYS A 4 5.97 6.13 -10.64
CA LYS A 4 5.89 4.68 -10.54
C LYS A 4 4.57 4.30 -11.20
N LYS A 5 4.67 3.63 -12.34
CA LYS A 5 3.54 3.01 -13.02
C LYS A 5 2.94 2.02 -12.02
N ILE A 6 1.82 2.40 -11.43
CA ILE A 6 0.89 1.44 -10.83
C ILE A 6 0.53 0.55 -12.01
N ALA A 7 1.02 -0.67 -11.97
CA ALA A 7 0.62 -1.68 -12.93
C ALA A 7 -0.89 -1.84 -12.75
N ALA A 8 -1.65 -1.21 -13.65
CA ALA A 8 -3.05 -1.49 -13.77
C ALA A 8 -3.13 -2.98 -14.12
N LEU A 9 -3.44 -3.82 -13.13
CA LEU A 9 -3.92 -5.15 -13.37
C LEU A 9 -5.25 -4.95 -14.11
N CYS A 10 -5.17 -4.93 -15.44
CA CYS A 10 -6.36 -5.11 -16.26
C CYS A 10 -6.94 -6.45 -15.82
N LEU A 11 -8.02 -6.41 -15.06
CA LEU A 11 -8.93 -7.52 -14.92
C LEU A 11 -9.42 -7.84 -16.35
N ALA A 12 -8.69 -8.75 -17.01
CA ALA A 12 -9.30 -9.49 -18.09
C ALA A 12 -10.45 -10.24 -17.42
N SER A 13 -11.65 -9.71 -17.59
CA SER A 13 -12.86 -10.45 -17.32
C SER A 13 -12.72 -11.74 -18.10
N VAL A 14 -12.35 -12.82 -17.41
CA VAL A 14 -12.45 -14.15 -17.93
C VAL A 14 -13.94 -14.34 -18.19
N LEU A 15 -14.34 -14.14 -19.44
CA LEU A 15 -15.65 -14.54 -19.89
C LEU A 15 -15.76 -16.02 -19.53
N LEU A 16 -16.51 -16.29 -18.46
CA LEU A 16 -16.97 -17.63 -18.19
C LEU A 16 -17.74 -18.04 -19.44
N LEU A 17 -17.09 -18.80 -20.29
CA LEU A 17 -17.74 -19.57 -21.34
C LEU A 17 -18.56 -20.68 -20.66
N SER A 18 -19.53 -20.26 -19.82
CA SER A 18 -20.65 -21.10 -19.48
C SER A 18 -21.51 -21.18 -20.72
N GLY A 19 -21.19 -22.15 -21.57
CA GLY A 19 -21.83 -22.39 -22.83
C GLY A 19 -23.32 -22.63 -22.63
N CYS A 20 -24.11 -21.59 -22.82
CA CYS A 20 -25.48 -21.74 -23.23
C CYS A 20 -25.46 -21.99 -24.74
N GLY A 21 -25.57 -23.25 -25.18
CA GLY A 21 -25.97 -23.61 -26.53
C GLY A 21 -24.97 -23.40 -27.67
N GLY A 22 -23.66 -23.44 -27.42
CA GLY A 22 -22.66 -23.45 -28.49
C GLY A 22 -22.74 -24.73 -29.32
N LYS A 23 -22.62 -24.62 -30.66
CA LYS A 23 -22.53 -25.79 -31.53
C LYS A 23 -21.36 -26.66 -31.08
N THR A 24 -21.61 -27.93 -30.89
CA THR A 24 -20.56 -28.93 -30.67
C THR A 24 -20.32 -29.66 -32.01
N VAL A 25 -19.05 -29.85 -32.36
CA VAL A 25 -18.61 -30.68 -33.49
C VAL A 25 -17.65 -31.70 -32.87
N ASP A 26 -17.92 -32.98 -33.12
CA ASP A 26 -17.15 -34.11 -32.57
C ASP A 26 -16.99 -34.03 -31.03
N GLY A 27 -18.04 -33.64 -30.34
CA GLY A 27 -18.06 -33.50 -28.87
C GLY A 27 -17.26 -32.29 -28.33
N LYS A 28 -16.70 -31.42 -29.17
CA LYS A 28 -15.95 -30.23 -28.78
C LYS A 28 -16.79 -28.98 -28.98
N SER A 29 -16.77 -28.06 -28.02
CA SER A 29 -17.45 -26.77 -28.08
C SER A 29 -16.76 -25.85 -29.12
N VAL A 30 -17.50 -25.39 -30.12
CA VAL A 30 -17.02 -24.46 -31.16
C VAL A 30 -17.35 -23.03 -30.74
N VAL A 31 -16.35 -22.18 -30.68
CA VAL A 31 -16.48 -20.74 -30.30
C VAL A 31 -16.51 -19.83 -31.52
N ALA A 32 -15.91 -20.26 -32.64
CA ALA A 32 -15.98 -19.56 -33.93
C ALA A 32 -15.80 -20.55 -35.07
N SER A 33 -16.29 -20.19 -36.25
CA SER A 33 -16.06 -20.94 -37.52
C SER A 33 -15.56 -19.97 -38.58
N THR A 34 -14.53 -20.41 -39.32
CA THR A 34 -13.94 -19.68 -40.46
C THR A 34 -14.06 -20.54 -41.71
N SER A 35 -13.67 -20.00 -42.89
CA SER A 35 -13.55 -20.77 -44.12
C SER A 35 -12.52 -21.90 -43.99
N GLU A 36 -11.55 -21.76 -43.10
CA GLU A 36 -10.43 -22.70 -42.88
C GLU A 36 -10.73 -23.76 -41.81
N GLY A 37 -11.86 -23.62 -41.07
CA GLY A 37 -12.26 -24.58 -40.07
C GLY A 37 -12.83 -23.96 -38.77
N ASN A 38 -13.02 -24.83 -37.78
CA ASN A 38 -13.59 -24.45 -36.49
C ASN A 38 -12.50 -24.07 -35.50
N VAL A 39 -12.80 -23.05 -34.67
CA VAL A 39 -12.03 -22.67 -33.46
C VAL A 39 -12.74 -23.27 -32.24
N TYR A 40 -12.04 -24.09 -31.52
CA TYR A 40 -12.59 -24.78 -30.34
C TYR A 40 -12.28 -24.06 -29.05
N ALA A 41 -13.23 -24.11 -28.10
CA ALA A 41 -13.07 -23.51 -26.76
C ALA A 41 -11.81 -24.01 -26.05
N ASP A 42 -11.52 -25.30 -26.16
CA ASP A 42 -10.34 -25.92 -25.53
C ASP A 42 -9.02 -25.38 -26.10
N ASP A 43 -8.96 -25.06 -27.39
CA ASP A 43 -7.76 -24.51 -28.02
C ASP A 43 -7.51 -23.06 -27.55
N VAL A 44 -8.59 -22.27 -27.48
CA VAL A 44 -8.55 -20.91 -26.92
C VAL A 44 -8.12 -20.96 -25.46
N TYR A 45 -8.75 -21.81 -24.65
CA TYR A 45 -8.40 -21.98 -23.23
C TYR A 45 -6.93 -22.39 -23.05
N ASN A 46 -6.48 -23.40 -23.81
CA ASN A 46 -5.10 -23.89 -23.73
C ASN A 46 -4.07 -22.80 -24.12
N THR A 47 -4.39 -22.02 -25.14
CA THR A 47 -3.56 -20.92 -25.59
C THR A 47 -3.48 -19.83 -24.52
N LEU A 48 -4.62 -19.40 -23.98
CA LEU A 48 -4.69 -18.35 -22.96
C LEU A 48 -3.95 -18.76 -21.68
N ILE A 49 -4.23 -19.93 -21.13
CA ILE A 49 -3.64 -20.37 -19.84
C ILE A 49 -2.13 -20.63 -19.93
N SER A 50 -1.58 -20.80 -21.13
CA SER A 50 -0.14 -20.98 -21.36
C SER A 50 0.64 -19.67 -21.31
N THR A 51 -0.02 -18.52 -21.52
CA THR A 51 0.59 -17.19 -21.47
C THR A 51 0.87 -16.72 -20.04
N SER A 52 1.80 -15.78 -19.86
CA SER A 52 2.04 -15.16 -18.55
C SER A 52 0.78 -14.47 -18.00
N ALA A 53 0.04 -13.76 -18.86
CA ALA A 53 -1.23 -13.13 -18.49
C ALA A 53 -2.28 -14.15 -18.04
N GLY A 54 -2.40 -15.28 -18.75
CA GLY A 54 -3.33 -16.35 -18.41
C GLY A 54 -2.98 -17.04 -17.08
N LYS A 55 -1.70 -17.26 -16.82
CA LYS A 55 -1.23 -17.79 -15.51
C LYS A 55 -1.55 -16.84 -14.36
N SER A 56 -1.27 -15.55 -14.55
CA SER A 56 -1.60 -14.51 -13.56
C SER A 56 -3.11 -14.43 -13.33
N ALA A 57 -3.91 -14.49 -14.39
CA ALA A 57 -5.38 -14.49 -14.28
C ALA A 57 -5.90 -15.73 -13.55
N ALA A 58 -5.33 -16.92 -13.83
CA ALA A 58 -5.69 -18.15 -13.12
C ALA A 58 -5.36 -18.07 -11.61
N PHE A 59 -4.17 -17.54 -11.28
CA PHE A 59 -3.78 -17.30 -9.89
C PHE A 59 -4.74 -16.32 -9.22
N GLN A 60 -4.99 -15.15 -9.86
CA GLN A 60 -5.86 -14.13 -9.31
C GLN A 60 -7.27 -14.69 -9.06
N TYR A 61 -7.84 -15.42 -10.02
CA TYR A 61 -9.16 -16.00 -9.86
C TYR A 61 -9.25 -16.98 -8.68
N VAL A 62 -8.25 -17.86 -8.54
CA VAL A 62 -8.19 -18.82 -7.41
C VAL A 62 -8.00 -18.08 -6.09
N LEU A 63 -7.17 -17.04 -6.07
CA LEU A 63 -6.97 -16.17 -4.90
C LEU A 63 -8.26 -15.44 -4.52
N ASP A 64 -9.00 -14.90 -5.49
CA ASP A 64 -10.28 -14.22 -5.25
C ASP A 64 -11.32 -15.16 -4.63
N GLN A 65 -11.42 -16.41 -5.15
CA GLN A 65 -12.31 -17.42 -4.58
C GLN A 65 -11.90 -17.80 -3.14
N LEU A 66 -10.60 -17.92 -2.89
CA LEU A 66 -10.06 -18.18 -1.55
C LEU A 66 -10.43 -17.02 -0.60
N ILE A 67 -10.17 -15.78 -1.00
CA ILE A 67 -10.44 -14.58 -0.20
C ILE A 67 -11.92 -14.48 0.11
N ASN A 68 -12.78 -14.56 -0.90
CA ASN A 68 -14.24 -14.44 -0.72
C ASN A 68 -14.81 -15.52 0.22
N LYS A 69 -14.24 -16.73 0.18
CA LYS A 69 -14.67 -17.82 1.02
C LYS A 69 -14.16 -17.73 2.46
N GLN A 70 -12.89 -17.36 2.64
CA GLN A 70 -12.22 -17.36 3.95
C GLN A 70 -12.43 -16.05 4.72
N TYR A 71 -12.66 -14.94 4.00
CA TYR A 71 -12.82 -13.59 4.54
C TYR A 71 -14.09 -12.94 3.99
N PRO A 72 -15.28 -13.42 4.43
CA PRO A 72 -16.54 -12.88 3.96
C PRO A 72 -16.65 -11.39 4.30
N VAL A 73 -17.32 -10.64 3.43
CA VAL A 73 -17.53 -9.21 3.60
C VAL A 73 -18.34 -8.92 4.87
N THR A 74 -17.78 -8.12 5.77
CA THR A 74 -18.45 -7.66 6.99
C THR A 74 -19.07 -6.27 6.83
N SER A 75 -19.94 -5.85 7.80
CA SER A 75 -20.42 -4.46 7.88
C SER A 75 -19.27 -3.49 8.00
N ASP A 76 -18.32 -3.76 8.93
CA ASP A 76 -17.16 -2.89 9.18
C ASP A 76 -16.32 -2.67 7.91
N MET A 77 -16.16 -3.70 7.07
CA MET A 77 -15.47 -3.54 5.78
C MET A 77 -16.22 -2.60 4.84
N LYS A 78 -17.57 -2.66 4.82
CA LYS A 78 -18.38 -1.76 3.99
C LYS A 78 -18.32 -0.32 4.48
N ASP A 79 -18.33 -0.12 5.79
CA ASP A 79 -18.28 1.18 6.43
C ASP A 79 -16.87 1.79 6.22
N ASN A 80 -15.82 1.04 6.50
CA ASN A 80 -14.45 1.46 6.20
C ASN A 80 -14.22 1.79 4.72
N ALA A 81 -14.79 1.01 3.79
CA ALA A 81 -14.70 1.31 2.36
C ALA A 81 -15.46 2.60 1.98
N SER A 82 -16.55 2.94 2.71
CA SER A 82 -17.23 4.22 2.53
C SER A 82 -16.35 5.37 3.00
N ASP A 83 -15.80 5.26 4.21
CA ASP A 83 -14.91 6.28 4.78
C ASP A 83 -13.66 6.51 3.91
N MET A 84 -13.11 5.42 3.34
CA MET A 84 -12.00 5.52 2.37
C MET A 84 -12.42 6.28 1.11
N LEU A 85 -13.58 5.95 0.55
CA LEU A 85 -14.12 6.63 -0.64
C LEU A 85 -14.36 8.12 -0.36
N ASP A 86 -14.96 8.45 0.78
CA ASP A 86 -15.21 9.84 1.18
C ASP A 86 -13.90 10.61 1.40
N SER A 87 -12.89 9.99 2.00
CA SER A 87 -11.56 10.58 2.15
C SER A 87 -10.89 10.87 0.80
N ILE A 88 -11.02 9.95 -0.16
CA ILE A 88 -10.53 10.15 -1.53
C ILE A 88 -11.28 11.32 -2.19
N LYS A 89 -12.60 11.37 -2.09
CA LYS A 89 -13.42 12.47 -2.66
C LYS A 89 -13.06 13.82 -2.02
N ASN A 90 -12.81 13.86 -0.71
CA ASN A 90 -12.36 15.07 -0.03
C ASN A 90 -10.97 15.54 -0.51
N SER A 91 -10.07 14.61 -0.82
CA SER A 91 -8.79 14.95 -1.44
C SER A 91 -8.96 15.55 -2.83
N TYR A 92 -9.88 15.00 -3.64
CA TYR A 92 -10.23 15.59 -4.94
C TYR A 92 -10.85 16.98 -4.79
N LYS A 93 -11.75 17.19 -3.81
CA LYS A 93 -12.32 18.52 -3.51
C LYS A 93 -11.22 19.54 -3.16
N SER A 94 -10.28 19.15 -2.33
CA SER A 94 -9.15 20.02 -1.96
C SER A 94 -8.26 20.37 -3.15
N GLN A 95 -8.10 19.44 -4.10
CA GLN A 95 -7.22 19.62 -5.26
C GLN A 95 -7.88 20.36 -6.41
N TYR A 96 -9.14 20.10 -6.72
CA TYR A 96 -9.85 20.57 -7.91
C TYR A 96 -10.97 21.58 -7.62
N GLY A 97 -11.28 21.84 -6.35
CA GLY A 97 -12.40 22.67 -5.90
C GLY A 97 -13.76 21.97 -5.97
N GLU A 98 -14.72 22.52 -5.25
CA GLU A 98 -16.08 21.95 -5.08
C GLU A 98 -16.81 21.74 -6.42
N ASP A 99 -16.64 22.67 -7.37
CA ASP A 99 -17.38 22.64 -8.66
C ASP A 99 -16.82 21.63 -9.67
N SER A 100 -15.57 21.19 -9.52
CA SER A 100 -14.86 20.41 -10.54
C SER A 100 -14.48 18.99 -10.11
N TYR A 101 -14.42 18.71 -8.79
CA TYR A 101 -13.88 17.46 -8.28
C TYR A 101 -14.64 16.23 -8.76
N GLU A 102 -15.99 16.26 -8.82
CA GLU A 102 -16.78 15.11 -9.23
C GLU A 102 -16.51 14.70 -10.68
N LYS A 103 -16.38 15.69 -11.58
CA LYS A 103 -16.08 15.44 -12.98
C LYS A 103 -14.71 14.79 -13.13
N GLN A 104 -13.69 15.32 -12.41
CA GLN A 104 -12.35 14.76 -12.46
C GLN A 104 -12.30 13.37 -11.85
N PHE A 105 -12.92 13.18 -10.69
CA PHE A 105 -12.98 11.87 -10.02
C PHE A 105 -13.63 10.80 -10.91
N LYS A 106 -14.78 11.09 -11.53
CA LYS A 106 -15.44 10.17 -12.47
C LYS A 106 -14.59 9.88 -13.70
N SER A 107 -13.87 10.88 -14.23
CA SER A 107 -12.95 10.71 -15.35
C SER A 107 -11.80 9.74 -14.99
N ASP A 108 -11.22 9.93 -13.80
CA ASP A 108 -10.10 9.12 -13.34
C ASP A 108 -10.54 7.69 -12.99
N LEU A 109 -11.72 7.51 -12.41
CA LEU A 109 -12.33 6.18 -12.22
C LEU A 109 -12.46 5.44 -13.55
N LYS A 110 -13.00 6.10 -14.58
CA LYS A 110 -13.17 5.51 -15.91
C LYS A 110 -11.81 5.17 -16.53
N SER A 111 -10.83 6.04 -16.40
CA SER A 111 -9.46 5.81 -16.88
C SER A 111 -8.80 4.64 -16.15
N ALA A 112 -9.17 4.39 -14.90
CA ALA A 112 -8.73 3.25 -14.10
C ALA A 112 -9.55 1.96 -14.36
N GLY A 113 -10.54 2.00 -15.28
CA GLY A 113 -11.35 0.86 -15.68
C GLY A 113 -12.57 0.60 -14.80
N TYR A 114 -13.03 1.57 -14.01
CA TYR A 114 -14.25 1.45 -13.20
C TYR A 114 -15.41 2.22 -13.84
N GLU A 115 -16.53 1.55 -14.05
CA GLU A 115 -17.73 2.15 -14.64
C GLU A 115 -18.51 3.06 -13.64
N SER A 116 -18.28 2.88 -12.34
CA SER A 116 -19.00 3.63 -11.30
C SER A 116 -18.26 3.69 -9.96
N GLU A 117 -18.62 4.66 -9.12
CA GLU A 117 -18.19 4.74 -7.71
C GLU A 117 -18.57 3.47 -6.93
N SER A 118 -19.72 2.88 -7.23
CA SER A 118 -20.17 1.63 -6.59
C SER A 118 -19.24 0.46 -6.91
N GLU A 119 -18.76 0.37 -8.13
CA GLU A 119 -17.78 -0.65 -8.54
C GLU A 119 -16.43 -0.40 -7.85
N TYR A 120 -15.97 0.84 -7.83
CA TYR A 120 -14.76 1.21 -7.10
C TYR A 120 -14.87 0.91 -5.60
N LYS A 121 -16.03 1.21 -4.98
CA LYS A 121 -16.28 0.84 -3.57
C LYS A 121 -16.20 -0.67 -3.34
N LYS A 122 -16.68 -1.51 -4.25
CA LYS A 122 -16.50 -2.98 -4.17
C LYS A 122 -15.02 -3.35 -4.19
N LYS A 123 -14.20 -2.65 -4.99
CA LYS A 123 -12.75 -2.85 -5.00
C LYS A 123 -12.10 -2.45 -3.67
N LEU A 124 -12.55 -1.37 -3.03
CA LEU A 124 -12.10 -1.00 -1.68
C LEU A 124 -12.46 -2.08 -0.65
N VAL A 125 -13.69 -2.60 -0.69
CA VAL A 125 -14.09 -3.74 0.17
C VAL A 125 -13.19 -4.95 -0.07
N TYR A 126 -12.94 -5.30 -1.34
CA TYR A 126 -12.04 -6.40 -1.67
C TYR A 126 -10.61 -6.16 -1.14
N SER A 127 -10.10 -4.93 -1.21
CA SER A 127 -8.78 -4.61 -0.67
C SER A 127 -8.70 -4.84 0.85
N LEU A 128 -9.79 -4.62 1.58
CA LEU A 128 -9.88 -4.93 3.01
C LEU A 128 -9.91 -6.43 3.29
N GLN A 129 -10.63 -7.22 2.47
CA GLN A 129 -10.60 -8.69 2.57
C GLN A 129 -9.18 -9.23 2.28
N TYR A 130 -8.53 -8.70 1.23
CA TYR A 130 -7.14 -9.02 0.89
C TYR A 130 -6.19 -8.69 2.06
N ALA A 131 -6.35 -7.51 2.68
CA ALA A 131 -5.56 -7.10 3.83
C ALA A 131 -5.74 -8.06 5.02
N GLU A 132 -6.93 -8.61 5.25
CA GLU A 132 -7.16 -9.61 6.30
C GLU A 132 -6.40 -10.92 6.04
N LEU A 133 -6.32 -11.38 4.79
CA LEU A 133 -5.51 -12.55 4.43
C LEU A 133 -4.03 -12.30 4.72
N VAL A 134 -3.48 -11.19 4.25
CA VAL A 134 -2.09 -10.80 4.52
C VAL A 134 -1.84 -10.64 6.03
N LYS A 135 -2.74 -9.96 6.74
CA LYS A 135 -2.68 -9.77 8.18
C LYS A 135 -2.66 -11.08 8.96
N ARG A 136 -3.46 -12.06 8.56
CA ARG A 136 -3.42 -13.40 9.15
C ARG A 136 -2.04 -14.04 8.95
N TYR A 137 -1.50 -14.00 7.73
CA TYR A 137 -0.17 -14.51 7.44
C TYR A 137 0.90 -13.83 8.31
N VAL A 138 0.90 -12.49 8.34
CA VAL A 138 1.84 -11.70 9.14
C VAL A 138 1.74 -12.06 10.63
N LYS A 139 0.52 -12.19 11.17
CA LYS A 139 0.34 -12.59 12.58
C LYS A 139 0.89 -13.96 12.90
N THR A 140 0.69 -14.93 12.01
CA THR A 140 1.15 -16.33 12.24
C THR A 140 2.65 -16.51 11.98
N HIS A 141 3.27 -15.62 11.19
CA HIS A 141 4.69 -15.64 10.83
C HIS A 141 5.43 -14.38 11.28
N TYR A 142 4.96 -13.77 12.39
CA TYR A 142 5.37 -12.43 12.80
C TYR A 142 6.89 -12.25 12.86
N ASP A 143 7.60 -13.17 13.49
CA ASP A 143 9.05 -13.04 13.68
C ASP A 143 9.79 -13.03 12.33
N THR A 144 9.45 -13.98 11.46
CA THR A 144 10.06 -14.08 10.12
C THR A 144 9.74 -12.86 9.24
N VAL A 145 8.48 -12.43 9.25
CA VAL A 145 8.04 -11.26 8.47
C VAL A 145 8.69 -9.98 9.00
N PHE A 146 8.75 -9.83 10.34
CA PHE A 146 9.40 -8.67 10.94
C PHE A 146 10.90 -8.64 10.64
N ASP A 147 11.59 -9.78 10.70
CA ASP A 147 13.02 -9.86 10.41
C ASP A 147 13.34 -9.49 8.95
N ASP A 148 12.51 -9.93 8.01
CA ASP A 148 12.61 -9.54 6.59
C ASP A 148 12.31 -8.05 6.41
N TYR A 149 11.21 -7.54 6.97
CA TYR A 149 10.85 -6.12 6.97
C TYR A 149 11.97 -5.24 7.51
N TYR A 150 12.52 -5.60 8.69
CA TYR A 150 13.57 -4.81 9.32
C TYR A 150 14.83 -4.71 8.43
N LYS A 151 15.17 -5.81 7.74
CA LYS A 151 16.32 -5.85 6.83
C LYS A 151 16.11 -4.99 5.58
N VAL A 152 14.93 -5.09 4.94
CA VAL A 152 14.71 -4.43 3.63
C VAL A 152 14.21 -3.00 3.75
N SER A 153 13.43 -2.69 4.78
CA SER A 153 12.80 -1.37 4.96
C SER A 153 13.56 -0.44 5.90
N THR A 154 14.57 -0.96 6.62
CA THR A 154 15.41 -0.20 7.56
C THR A 154 14.61 0.76 8.47
N PRO A 155 13.60 0.24 9.20
CA PRO A 155 12.69 1.07 9.97
C PRO A 155 13.38 1.74 11.14
N ARG A 156 12.84 2.90 11.54
CA ARG A 156 13.27 3.67 12.70
C ARG A 156 12.13 4.42 13.34
N VAL A 157 12.29 4.81 14.59
CA VAL A 157 11.31 5.65 15.29
C VAL A 157 11.79 7.08 15.22
N ILE A 158 10.98 7.94 14.61
CA ILE A 158 11.29 9.37 14.44
C ILE A 158 10.28 10.19 15.26
N SER A 159 10.79 11.26 15.86
CA SER A 159 9.99 12.35 16.40
C SER A 159 10.39 13.64 15.70
N MET A 160 9.45 14.59 15.59
CA MET A 160 9.69 15.88 14.98
C MET A 160 9.10 17.04 15.79
N ILE A 161 9.70 18.21 15.62
CA ILE A 161 9.16 19.51 16.01
C ILE A 161 8.99 20.29 14.72
N LYS A 162 7.81 20.88 14.51
CA LYS A 162 7.51 21.77 13.39
C LYS A 162 7.31 23.17 13.93
N ILE A 163 7.92 24.16 13.29
CA ILE A 163 7.63 25.58 13.45
C ILE A 163 7.08 26.06 12.13
N SER A 164 5.78 26.28 12.06
CA SER A 164 5.10 26.76 10.87
C SER A 164 5.55 28.18 10.52
N THR A 165 5.64 28.47 9.23
CA THR A 165 5.90 29.80 8.73
C THR A 165 4.81 30.19 7.74
N SER A 166 4.43 31.48 7.76
CA SER A 166 3.50 32.06 6.81
C SER A 166 4.12 32.18 5.41
N ASP A 167 5.42 32.48 5.36
CA ASP A 167 6.26 32.49 4.18
C ASP A 167 7.67 32.00 4.55
N ILE A 168 8.05 30.84 4.01
CA ILE A 168 9.35 30.24 4.29
C ILE A 168 10.52 31.09 3.81
N SER A 169 10.30 31.90 2.78
CA SER A 169 11.32 32.81 2.21
C SER A 169 11.47 34.10 3.01
N ASN A 170 10.45 34.47 3.78
CA ASN A 170 10.44 35.69 4.58
C ASN A 170 9.66 35.46 5.90
N PRO A 171 10.17 34.63 6.82
CA PRO A 171 9.51 34.36 8.08
C PRO A 171 9.44 35.61 8.96
N THR A 172 8.36 35.77 9.68
CA THR A 172 8.14 36.86 10.63
C THR A 172 9.13 36.79 11.79
N ASP A 173 9.32 37.93 12.50
CA ASP A 173 10.20 37.94 13.67
C ASP A 173 9.72 37.00 14.77
N ALA A 174 8.40 36.89 15.00
CA ALA A 174 7.81 35.97 15.96
C ALA A 174 8.07 34.49 15.59
N GLU A 175 8.03 34.13 14.30
CA GLU A 175 8.37 32.77 13.84
C GLU A 175 9.85 32.46 14.02
N LYS A 176 10.74 33.43 13.78
CA LYS A 176 12.18 33.30 14.05
C LYS A 176 12.47 33.17 15.54
N GLU A 177 11.89 34.02 16.37
CA GLU A 177 12.04 33.99 17.83
C GLU A 177 11.62 32.63 18.40
N LYS A 178 10.46 32.11 17.96
CA LYS A 178 9.98 30.78 18.37
C LYS A 178 10.94 29.68 17.95
N LEU A 179 11.52 29.74 16.74
CA LEU A 179 12.51 28.77 16.29
C LEU A 179 13.78 28.80 17.16
N GLU A 180 14.29 30.00 17.46
CA GLU A 180 15.47 30.18 18.33
C GLU A 180 15.18 29.69 19.76
N GLU A 181 14.03 30.00 20.31
CA GLU A 181 13.63 29.49 21.64
C GLU A 181 13.66 27.94 21.67
N VAL A 182 13.09 27.30 20.66
CA VAL A 182 13.11 25.82 20.54
C VAL A 182 14.53 25.29 20.46
N LYS A 183 15.41 25.93 19.68
CA LYS A 183 16.83 25.54 19.57
C LYS A 183 17.56 25.67 20.92
N GLU A 184 17.35 26.76 21.64
CA GLU A 184 17.95 26.98 22.94
C GLU A 184 17.48 25.94 23.96
N LEU A 185 16.19 25.66 24.04
CA LEU A 185 15.64 24.65 24.92
C LEU A 185 16.24 23.25 24.65
N LEU A 186 16.41 22.89 23.39
CA LEU A 186 17.02 21.61 23.02
C LEU A 186 18.53 21.59 23.36
N LYS A 187 19.24 22.71 23.14
CA LYS A 187 20.65 22.88 23.51
C LYS A 187 20.87 22.80 25.01
N ASP A 188 19.93 23.34 25.81
CA ASP A 188 19.94 23.27 27.27
C ASP A 188 19.54 21.89 27.82
N GLY A 189 19.34 20.91 26.95
CA GLY A 189 19.05 19.52 27.31
C GLY A 189 17.61 19.26 27.74
N LYS A 190 16.68 20.14 27.42
CA LYS A 190 15.24 19.87 27.63
C LYS A 190 14.84 18.66 26.79
N SER A 191 13.92 17.87 27.34
CA SER A 191 13.39 16.69 26.66
C SER A 191 12.80 17.07 25.29
N PHE A 192 13.26 16.44 24.21
CA PHE A 192 12.73 16.66 22.86
C PHE A 192 11.20 16.52 22.81
N GLY A 193 10.67 15.48 23.47
CA GLY A 193 9.24 15.24 23.51
C GLY A 193 8.44 16.31 24.25
N ASP A 194 9.01 16.90 25.31
CA ASP A 194 8.35 17.97 26.05
C ASP A 194 8.41 19.29 25.28
N VAL A 195 9.52 19.56 24.59
CA VAL A 195 9.62 20.71 23.66
C VAL A 195 8.63 20.52 22.51
N ALA A 196 8.56 19.34 21.91
CA ALA A 196 7.60 19.04 20.83
C ALA A 196 6.14 19.25 21.29
N LYS A 197 5.81 18.77 22.50
CA LYS A 197 4.46 18.91 23.05
C LYS A 197 4.06 20.37 23.25
N ASN A 198 5.00 21.22 23.69
CA ASN A 198 4.68 22.61 24.05
C ASN A 198 4.79 23.56 22.84
N TYR A 199 5.76 23.36 21.96
CA TYR A 199 6.14 24.33 20.93
C TYR A 199 5.82 23.89 19.50
N SER A 200 5.68 22.57 19.21
CA SER A 200 5.41 22.13 17.84
C SER A 200 4.07 22.66 17.33
N ASP A 201 4.04 23.09 16.07
CA ASP A 201 2.84 23.50 15.36
C ASP A 201 2.19 22.33 14.57
N ASP A 202 2.80 21.14 14.60
CA ASP A 202 2.21 19.97 13.98
C ASP A 202 1.13 19.35 14.87
N SER A 203 -0.14 19.59 14.52
CA SER A 203 -1.30 19.10 15.26
C SER A 203 -1.37 17.57 15.34
N ASN A 204 -0.81 16.87 14.33
CA ASN A 204 -0.89 15.41 14.25
C ASN A 204 0.05 14.72 15.25
N THR A 205 1.21 15.30 15.50
CA THR A 205 2.24 14.69 16.35
C THR A 205 2.43 15.38 17.71
N LYS A 206 2.00 16.63 17.85
CA LYS A 206 2.18 17.43 19.08
C LYS A 206 1.71 16.71 20.35
N SER A 207 0.49 16.16 20.34
CA SER A 207 -0.07 15.42 21.47
C SER A 207 0.72 14.15 21.80
N ALA A 208 1.34 13.54 20.79
CA ALA A 208 2.21 12.38 20.89
C ALA A 208 3.68 12.75 21.15
N LYS A 209 3.95 13.96 21.67
CA LYS A 209 5.30 14.46 21.96
C LYS A 209 6.21 14.47 20.71
N GLY A 210 5.62 14.80 19.57
CA GLY A 210 6.29 14.87 18.27
C GLY A 210 6.47 13.53 17.57
N SER A 211 5.99 12.41 18.11
CA SER A 211 6.24 11.08 17.53
C SER A 211 5.53 10.87 16.22
N LEU A 212 6.28 10.62 15.13
CA LEU A 212 5.80 10.09 13.87
C LEU A 212 5.58 8.56 13.91
N GLY A 213 6.01 7.91 15.01
CA GLY A 213 5.97 6.45 15.10
C GLY A 213 7.13 5.77 14.39
N VAL A 214 6.87 4.57 13.88
CA VAL A 214 7.83 3.84 13.05
C VAL A 214 7.71 4.32 11.62
N VAL A 215 8.80 4.84 11.07
CA VAL A 215 8.94 5.21 9.66
C VAL A 215 9.96 4.29 8.99
N ASP A 216 9.79 4.06 7.71
CA ASP A 216 10.65 3.22 6.89
C ASP A 216 10.79 3.80 5.47
N LYS A 217 11.54 3.13 4.60
CA LYS A 217 11.78 3.57 3.21
C LYS A 217 10.50 3.73 2.37
N THR A 218 9.39 3.14 2.79
CA THR A 218 8.10 3.25 2.10
C THR A 218 7.26 4.41 2.63
N SER A 219 7.64 4.97 3.79
CA SER A 219 6.99 6.15 4.37
C SER A 219 7.22 7.37 3.49
N ASN A 220 6.14 7.99 3.02
CA ASN A 220 6.22 9.09 2.05
C ASN A 220 6.42 10.45 2.75
N LEU A 221 7.52 10.60 3.51
CA LEU A 221 7.82 11.84 4.22
C LEU A 221 8.10 13.00 3.27
N THR A 222 8.62 12.73 2.07
CA THR A 222 8.88 13.75 1.05
C THR A 222 7.60 14.48 0.64
N SER A 223 6.50 13.77 0.41
CA SER A 223 5.22 14.39 0.04
C SER A 223 4.58 15.16 1.19
N SER A 224 4.79 14.71 2.43
CA SER A 224 4.16 15.33 3.61
C SER A 224 4.95 16.53 4.12
N TYR A 225 6.28 16.47 4.08
CA TYR A 225 7.14 17.44 4.79
C TYR A 225 8.27 18.00 3.95
N GLY A 226 8.60 17.39 2.81
CA GLY A 226 9.69 17.78 1.93
C GLY A 226 10.89 16.80 1.96
N ASN A 227 11.75 16.95 0.95
CA ASN A 227 12.86 16.01 0.73
C ASN A 227 13.91 16.05 1.85
N ALA A 228 14.24 17.26 2.36
CA ALA A 228 15.23 17.41 3.44
C ALA A 228 14.83 16.65 4.71
N ILE A 229 13.53 16.63 5.04
CA ILE A 229 12.97 15.90 6.18
C ILE A 229 13.11 14.39 5.95
N ASN A 230 12.78 13.92 4.76
CA ASN A 230 12.91 12.50 4.41
C ASN A 230 14.38 12.03 4.48
N GLU A 231 15.30 12.75 3.86
CA GLU A 231 16.73 12.42 3.88
C GLU A 231 17.30 12.41 5.31
N SER A 232 16.98 13.43 6.09
CA SER A 232 17.40 13.54 7.48
C SER A 232 16.83 12.39 8.34
N ALA A 233 15.55 12.05 8.18
CA ALA A 233 14.94 10.95 8.92
C ALA A 233 15.70 9.65 8.75
N PHE A 234 16.29 9.39 7.58
CA PHE A 234 17.02 8.15 7.28
C PHE A 234 18.55 8.23 7.48
N SER A 235 19.12 9.42 7.65
CA SER A 235 20.54 9.60 7.97
C SER A 235 20.86 9.64 9.46
N LEU A 236 19.90 10.07 10.31
CA LEU A 236 20.11 10.18 11.76
C LEU A 236 20.40 8.82 12.40
N THR A 237 21.34 8.78 13.32
CA THR A 237 21.60 7.62 14.21
C THR A 237 20.72 7.67 15.46
N GLU A 238 20.58 6.53 16.18
CA GLU A 238 19.76 6.48 17.40
C GLU A 238 20.22 7.52 18.44
N GLY A 239 19.28 8.30 18.93
CA GLY A 239 19.52 9.40 19.89
C GLY A 239 19.85 10.75 19.25
N GLN A 240 20.29 10.75 17.99
CA GLN A 240 20.69 11.97 17.29
C GLN A 240 19.48 12.89 16.98
N THR A 241 19.71 14.19 17.12
CA THR A 241 18.80 15.27 16.70
C THR A 241 19.40 15.94 15.46
N SER A 242 18.58 16.30 14.48
CA SER A 242 19.01 17.03 13.29
C SER A 242 19.31 18.49 13.59
N ASP A 243 20.01 19.13 12.69
CA ASP A 243 19.95 20.57 12.52
C ASP A 243 18.52 21.01 12.14
N VAL A 244 18.29 22.33 12.05
CA VAL A 244 17.05 22.88 11.52
C VAL A 244 16.96 22.57 10.02
N LEU A 245 15.84 22.00 9.61
CA LEU A 245 15.54 21.62 8.24
C LEU A 245 14.44 22.52 7.71
N THR A 246 14.55 22.92 6.46
CA THR A 246 13.49 23.64 5.76
C THR A 246 12.58 22.63 5.06
N GLY A 247 11.29 22.66 5.38
CA GLY A 247 10.28 21.82 4.77
C GLY A 247 9.32 22.59 3.89
N THR A 248 8.16 21.99 3.60
CA THR A 248 7.16 22.56 2.68
C THR A 248 6.45 23.80 3.22
N ASP A 249 6.27 23.90 4.55
CA ASP A 249 5.43 24.89 5.22
C ASP A 249 5.99 25.33 6.59
N GLY A 250 7.32 25.24 6.75
CA GLY A 250 7.99 25.68 7.96
C GLY A 250 9.36 25.05 8.17
N TYR A 251 9.86 25.24 9.38
CA TYR A 251 11.10 24.64 9.87
C TYR A 251 10.82 23.37 10.68
N TYR A 252 11.71 22.43 10.55
CA TYR A 252 11.59 21.13 11.19
C TYR A 252 12.88 20.76 11.91
N ILE A 253 12.74 20.13 13.09
CA ILE A 253 13.84 19.48 13.80
C ILE A 253 13.41 18.04 14.04
N LEU A 254 14.23 17.08 13.66
CA LEU A 254 13.97 15.66 13.82
C LEU A 254 14.83 15.06 14.91
N LYS A 255 14.33 14.00 15.53
CA LYS A 255 15.10 13.12 16.41
C LYS A 255 14.86 11.66 16.07
N CYS A 256 15.92 10.93 15.82
CA CYS A 256 15.85 9.47 15.75
C CYS A 256 15.81 8.91 17.18
N THR A 257 14.63 8.46 17.63
CA THR A 257 14.47 7.97 19.01
C THR A 257 14.83 6.51 19.15
N SER A 258 14.78 5.71 18.08
CA SER A 258 15.31 4.35 18.08
C SER A 258 15.50 3.78 16.67
N THR A 259 16.60 3.04 16.51
CA THR A 259 16.84 2.09 15.42
C THR A 259 16.91 0.65 15.97
N ASN A 260 16.70 0.46 17.26
CA ASN A 260 16.81 -0.83 17.91
C ASN A 260 15.71 -1.79 17.45
N LYS A 261 16.14 -2.94 16.90
CA LYS A 261 15.27 -3.97 16.32
C LYS A 261 14.18 -4.44 17.29
N GLU A 262 14.54 -4.76 18.53
CA GLU A 262 13.59 -5.30 19.50
C GLU A 262 12.58 -4.25 19.97
N LYS A 263 12.99 -2.98 20.11
CA LYS A 263 12.07 -1.88 20.43
C LYS A 263 11.06 -1.65 19.31
N ILE A 264 11.51 -1.67 18.04
CA ILE A 264 10.65 -1.51 16.86
C ILE A 264 9.73 -2.72 16.73
N LYS A 265 10.25 -3.94 16.90
CA LYS A 265 9.46 -5.17 16.91
C LYS A 265 8.31 -5.11 17.90
N LYS A 266 8.60 -4.68 19.13
CA LYS A 266 7.56 -4.52 20.17
C LYS A 266 6.51 -3.48 19.78
N LYS A 267 6.90 -2.37 19.15
CA LYS A 267 5.95 -1.33 18.68
C LYS A 267 5.02 -1.84 17.57
N LEU A 268 5.51 -2.68 16.68
CA LEU A 268 4.76 -3.22 15.54
C LEU A 268 4.04 -4.54 15.86
N LYS A 269 4.06 -5.02 17.09
CA LYS A 269 3.45 -6.30 17.46
C LYS A 269 1.93 -6.33 17.29
N ASN A 270 1.27 -5.18 17.46
CA ASN A 270 -0.17 -5.05 17.21
C ASN A 270 -0.42 -4.77 15.72
N ILE A 271 -0.74 -5.82 14.97
CA ILE A 271 -0.96 -5.72 13.52
C ILE A 271 -2.35 -5.17 13.24
N THR A 272 -2.41 -3.90 12.84
CA THR A 272 -3.61 -3.24 12.31
C THR A 272 -3.54 -3.22 10.77
N ILE A 273 -4.59 -2.75 10.11
CA ILE A 273 -4.61 -2.58 8.64
C ILE A 273 -3.63 -1.50 8.15
N GLN A 274 -3.19 -0.60 9.03
CA GLN A 274 -2.18 0.42 8.75
C GLN A 274 -0.76 -0.05 9.06
N SER A 275 -0.59 -1.30 9.52
CA SER A 275 0.75 -1.81 9.84
C SER A 275 1.64 -1.84 8.59
N PRO A 276 2.87 -1.29 8.65
CA PRO A 276 3.79 -1.33 7.53
C PRO A 276 4.19 -2.77 7.15
N LEU A 277 4.00 -3.72 8.05
CA LEU A 277 4.22 -5.15 7.77
C LEU A 277 3.23 -5.75 6.76
N LEU A 278 2.14 -5.04 6.43
CA LEU A 278 1.19 -5.49 5.40
C LEU A 278 1.53 -4.96 4.00
N THR A 279 2.35 -3.92 3.91
CA THR A 279 2.56 -3.15 2.67
C THR A 279 4.02 -3.04 2.23
N TYR A 280 4.99 -3.50 3.03
CA TYR A 280 6.41 -3.40 2.70
C TYR A 280 6.85 -4.33 1.55
N ASP A 281 6.04 -5.31 1.24
CA ASP A 281 6.34 -6.41 0.32
C ASP A 281 5.12 -6.71 -0.56
N ASP A 282 5.16 -6.25 -1.80
CA ASP A 282 4.07 -6.47 -2.77
C ASP A 282 3.86 -7.95 -3.10
N ASN A 283 4.88 -8.78 -2.87
CA ASN A 283 4.88 -10.22 -3.16
C ASN A 283 4.53 -11.10 -1.96
N ILE A 284 4.23 -10.52 -0.78
CA ILE A 284 3.89 -11.27 0.44
C ILE A 284 2.65 -12.16 0.25
N ILE A 285 1.78 -11.78 -0.67
CA ILE A 285 0.55 -12.54 -0.99
C ILE A 285 0.84 -13.95 -1.47
N TYR A 286 1.93 -14.17 -2.20
CA TYR A 286 2.31 -15.51 -2.66
C TYR A 286 2.73 -16.41 -1.51
N LEU A 287 3.36 -15.84 -0.47
CA LEU A 287 3.66 -16.57 0.78
C LEU A 287 2.37 -16.91 1.54
N ALA A 288 1.48 -15.94 1.68
CA ALA A 288 0.20 -16.12 2.34
C ALA A 288 -0.67 -17.16 1.62
N PHE A 289 -0.76 -17.09 0.30
CA PHE A 289 -1.48 -18.04 -0.54
C PHE A 289 -0.97 -19.49 -0.37
N ASN A 290 0.35 -19.67 -0.32
CA ASN A 290 0.96 -20.98 -0.16
C ASN A 290 0.66 -21.68 1.20
N THR A 291 0.08 -20.96 2.17
CA THR A 291 -0.34 -21.57 3.43
C THR A 291 -1.68 -22.30 3.34
N TYR A 292 -2.38 -22.18 2.19
CA TYR A 292 -3.67 -22.82 1.97
C TYR A 292 -3.52 -24.10 1.14
N ASP A 293 -4.21 -25.15 1.58
CA ASP A 293 -4.35 -26.36 0.79
C ASP A 293 -5.47 -26.18 -0.24
N ILE A 294 -5.11 -26.26 -1.53
CA ILE A 294 -6.03 -26.06 -2.65
C ILE A 294 -6.12 -27.34 -3.49
N GLU A 295 -7.31 -27.92 -3.52
CA GLU A 295 -7.61 -29.04 -4.38
C GLU A 295 -7.92 -28.56 -5.80
N TYR A 296 -7.01 -28.80 -6.74
CA TYR A 296 -7.21 -28.47 -8.15
C TYR A 296 -7.86 -29.63 -8.91
N LYS A 297 -8.97 -29.36 -9.58
CA LYS A 297 -9.66 -30.34 -10.45
C LYS A 297 -9.12 -30.33 -11.89
N ASP A 298 -8.38 -29.31 -12.28
CA ASP A 298 -7.74 -29.16 -13.58
C ASP A 298 -6.22 -29.06 -13.41
N ALA A 299 -5.48 -29.94 -14.12
CA ALA A 299 -4.02 -30.01 -14.03
C ALA A 299 -3.34 -28.77 -14.68
N LYS A 300 -3.96 -28.13 -15.69
CA LYS A 300 -3.43 -26.95 -16.35
C LYS A 300 -3.59 -25.72 -15.46
N VAL A 301 -4.74 -25.57 -14.79
CA VAL A 301 -4.94 -24.52 -13.76
C VAL A 301 -3.94 -24.71 -12.63
N LYS A 302 -3.77 -25.95 -12.13
CA LYS A 302 -2.77 -26.24 -11.08
C LYS A 302 -1.37 -25.83 -11.50
N LYS A 303 -0.97 -26.15 -12.74
CA LYS A 303 0.33 -25.78 -13.30
C LYS A 303 0.46 -24.25 -13.41
N ALA A 304 -0.52 -23.59 -14.00
CA ALA A 304 -0.53 -22.14 -14.21
C ALA A 304 -0.40 -21.38 -12.89
N VAL A 305 -1.20 -21.75 -11.88
CA VAL A 305 -1.16 -21.13 -10.54
C VAL A 305 0.20 -21.35 -9.87
N LYS A 306 0.74 -22.57 -9.92
CA LYS A 306 2.06 -22.87 -9.33
C LYS A 306 3.18 -22.08 -10.03
N GLU A 307 3.11 -21.90 -11.34
CA GLU A 307 4.09 -21.11 -12.08
C GLU A 307 3.98 -19.61 -11.71
N ALA A 308 2.77 -19.05 -11.63
CA ALA A 308 2.56 -17.67 -11.20
C ALA A 308 3.10 -17.43 -9.78
N VAL A 309 2.82 -18.31 -8.84
CA VAL A 309 3.37 -18.24 -7.48
C VAL A 309 4.90 -18.32 -7.48
N LYS A 310 5.47 -19.24 -8.26
CA LYS A 310 6.94 -19.36 -8.38
C LYS A 310 7.58 -18.10 -8.96
N GLU A 311 6.98 -17.48 -9.96
CA GLU A 311 7.45 -16.23 -10.56
C GLU A 311 7.37 -15.07 -9.56
N GLY A 312 6.26 -14.94 -8.82
CA GLY A 312 6.12 -13.94 -7.76
C GLY A 312 7.14 -14.10 -6.64
N LEU A 313 7.37 -15.33 -6.16
CA LEU A 313 8.39 -15.58 -5.14
C LEU A 313 9.82 -15.38 -5.66
N LYS A 314 10.06 -15.59 -6.94
CA LYS A 314 11.35 -15.26 -7.59
C LYS A 314 11.55 -13.74 -7.62
N ALA A 315 10.55 -12.97 -8.05
CA ALA A 315 10.60 -11.51 -8.03
C ALA A 315 10.88 -11.00 -6.62
N ARG A 316 10.17 -11.52 -5.61
CA ARG A 316 10.43 -11.22 -4.21
C ARG A 316 11.88 -11.47 -3.78
N ALA A 317 12.46 -12.58 -4.21
CA ALA A 317 13.85 -12.92 -3.88
C ALA A 317 14.86 -12.00 -4.57
N GLU A 318 14.55 -11.50 -5.77
CA GLU A 318 15.39 -10.54 -6.49
C GLU A 318 15.39 -9.15 -5.83
N GLU A 319 14.26 -8.69 -5.32
CA GLU A 319 14.14 -7.42 -4.57
C GLU A 319 14.95 -7.41 -3.26
N ARG A 320 15.40 -8.57 -2.79
CA ARG A 320 16.12 -8.73 -1.51
C ARG A 320 17.62 -8.97 -1.67
N LYS A 321 18.11 -8.90 -2.90
CA LYS A 321 19.55 -8.95 -3.19
C LYS A 321 20.16 -7.55 -3.09
#